data_bbc45cc6bb29593bddfb7540017e074b
#
_entry.id   bbc45cc6bb29593bddfb7540017e074b
#
_cell.length_a   1.000
_cell.length_b   1.000
_cell.length_c   1.000
_cell.angle_alpha   90.00
_cell.angle_beta   90.00
_cell.angle_gamma   90.00
#
_symmetry.space_group_name_H-M   'P 1'
#
loop_
_entity.id
_entity.type
_entity.pdbx_description
1 polymer ?
#
loop_
_entity_poly.entity_id
_entity_poly.type
_entity_poly.pdbx_seq_one_letter_code
_entity_poly.pdbx_strand_id
1 'polypeptide(L)'
;MEKNNSDIFIISGEKSGDIHGSYIIENLLKSNSSLKIDCWGGTQMENAGGNILENYSNYSVMGFVEVLYKLPLLLNKLKKCKKDILRLNPKLILLIDFPGFNLKIAKFAKRNGFNVHYYIPPKVWAWNSSRISILKRYVDKIYSILPFEKKYFLKNSLNVDYVGNPIMKKIDSFSINNFENLNNKIISLLPGSRISELKYSLPIFKNLVEKLPNYTFNVCGVSDLPKSIYDGIKKFHNVNVIYENTYDTICNSAFSVVMSGTASLEVALLGVPQVVVFKISKLSYLIGKLLIKVNFISLVNLILSRNCVKELIQDQFNIGMIVDELKKIENNVEYRNNMIKSYSELRKIIGMSDASVKVSDKLLLSI
;
A
#
# COMPACT_ATOMS: atom_id res chain seq x y z
N MET A 1 -18.79 -37.12 -0.40
CA MET A 1 -18.82 -35.66 -0.28
C MET A 1 -18.80 -35.07 -1.66
N GLU A 2 -19.88 -34.45 -2.09
CA GLU A 2 -19.89 -33.71 -3.34
C GLU A 2 -18.79 -32.65 -3.30
N LYS A 3 -17.87 -32.67 -4.27
CA LYS A 3 -16.88 -31.63 -4.44
C LYS A 3 -17.63 -30.37 -4.86
N ASN A 4 -17.77 -29.43 -3.95
CA ASN A 4 -18.33 -28.13 -4.25
C ASN A 4 -17.26 -27.37 -5.05
N ASN A 5 -17.29 -27.52 -6.39
CA ASN A 5 -16.26 -26.95 -7.25
C ASN A 5 -16.37 -25.43 -7.25
N SER A 6 -15.40 -24.76 -6.67
CA SER A 6 -15.19 -23.32 -6.81
C SER A 6 -14.44 -23.03 -8.11
N ASP A 7 -14.78 -21.94 -8.80
CA ASP A 7 -14.00 -21.54 -9.97
C ASP A 7 -12.72 -20.82 -9.51
N ILE A 8 -12.84 -19.86 -8.59
CA ILE A 8 -11.72 -19.07 -8.08
C ILE A 8 -11.79 -19.02 -6.56
N PHE A 9 -10.66 -19.29 -5.91
CA PHE A 9 -10.49 -19.07 -4.48
C PHE A 9 -9.53 -17.90 -4.21
N ILE A 10 -10.04 -16.80 -3.64
CA ILE A 10 -9.28 -15.57 -3.40
C ILE A 10 -8.89 -15.48 -1.92
N ILE A 11 -7.61 -15.21 -1.64
CA ILE A 11 -7.09 -15.12 -0.27
C ILE A 11 -6.40 -13.78 -0.06
N SER A 12 -6.93 -12.96 0.86
CA SER A 12 -6.30 -11.75 1.38
C SER A 12 -6.26 -11.77 2.91
N GLY A 13 -5.30 -11.08 3.51
CA GLY A 13 -5.09 -11.10 4.97
C GLY A 13 -5.20 -9.73 5.63
N GLU A 14 -5.62 -8.70 4.90
CA GLU A 14 -5.70 -7.34 5.40
C GLU A 14 -6.69 -6.47 4.59
N LYS A 15 -7.08 -5.33 5.16
CA LYS A 15 -8.06 -4.39 4.59
C LYS A 15 -7.73 -3.96 3.16
N SER A 16 -6.47 -3.67 2.87
CA SER A 16 -6.05 -3.30 1.51
C SER A 16 -6.27 -4.42 0.50
N GLY A 17 -5.94 -5.66 0.89
CA GLY A 17 -6.16 -6.85 0.07
C GLY A 17 -7.64 -7.14 -0.15
N ASP A 18 -8.50 -6.90 0.85
CA ASP A 18 -9.96 -7.00 0.73
C ASP A 18 -10.52 -6.01 -0.31
N ILE A 19 -10.09 -4.75 -0.25
CA ILE A 19 -10.46 -3.71 -1.24
C ILE A 19 -9.97 -4.09 -2.64
N HIS A 20 -8.74 -4.57 -2.79
CA HIS A 20 -8.22 -4.97 -4.10
C HIS A 20 -8.95 -6.20 -4.65
N GLY A 21 -9.28 -7.16 -3.77
CA GLY A 21 -10.06 -8.35 -4.12
C GLY A 21 -11.47 -8.00 -4.56
N SER A 22 -12.14 -7.04 -3.91
CA SER A 22 -13.50 -6.63 -4.27
C SER A 22 -13.57 -6.10 -5.70
N TYR A 23 -12.64 -5.25 -6.12
CA TYR A 23 -12.58 -4.74 -7.50
C TYR A 23 -12.35 -5.85 -8.54
N ILE A 24 -11.57 -6.88 -8.18
CA ILE A 24 -11.36 -8.03 -9.05
C ILE A 24 -12.66 -8.85 -9.16
N ILE A 25 -13.34 -9.12 -8.05
CA ILE A 25 -14.61 -9.87 -8.01
C ILE A 25 -15.67 -9.15 -8.84
N GLU A 26 -15.84 -7.84 -8.66
CA GLU A 26 -16.76 -7.02 -9.45
C GLU A 26 -16.52 -7.18 -10.96
N ASN A 27 -15.26 -7.11 -11.41
CA ASN A 27 -14.94 -7.25 -12.83
C ASN A 27 -15.14 -8.68 -13.34
N LEU A 28 -14.81 -9.70 -12.55
CA LEU A 28 -15.04 -11.09 -12.89
C LEU A 28 -16.53 -11.38 -13.06
N LEU A 29 -17.38 -10.96 -12.11
CA LEU A 29 -18.82 -11.19 -12.15
C LEU A 29 -19.53 -10.35 -13.21
N LYS A 30 -19.01 -9.15 -13.56
CA LYS A 30 -19.47 -8.40 -14.73
C LYS A 30 -19.22 -9.15 -16.04
N SER A 31 -18.09 -9.83 -16.15
CA SER A 31 -17.74 -10.59 -17.35
C SER A 31 -18.42 -11.96 -17.41
N ASN A 32 -18.62 -12.61 -16.27
CA ASN A 32 -19.33 -13.90 -16.16
C ASN A 32 -19.99 -14.02 -14.79
N SER A 33 -21.27 -13.75 -14.71
CA SER A 33 -22.08 -13.78 -13.49
C SER A 33 -22.29 -15.17 -12.88
N SER A 34 -21.97 -16.24 -13.61
CA SER A 34 -22.11 -17.62 -13.12
C SER A 34 -20.89 -18.13 -12.33
N LEU A 35 -19.82 -17.35 -12.25
CA LEU A 35 -18.60 -17.74 -11.55
C LEU A 35 -18.83 -17.95 -10.05
N LYS A 36 -18.35 -19.07 -9.54
CA LYS A 36 -18.32 -19.36 -8.10
C LYS A 36 -17.00 -18.89 -7.50
N ILE A 37 -17.04 -17.79 -6.76
CA ILE A 37 -15.88 -17.16 -6.17
C ILE A 37 -15.97 -17.30 -4.64
N ASP A 38 -15.15 -18.16 -4.09
CA ASP A 38 -15.00 -18.31 -2.64
C ASP A 38 -13.83 -17.46 -2.12
N CYS A 39 -13.94 -16.94 -0.91
CA CYS A 39 -12.97 -15.98 -0.40
C CYS A 39 -12.58 -16.22 1.07
N TRP A 40 -11.31 -16.02 1.33
CA TRP A 40 -10.79 -15.58 2.63
C TRP A 40 -10.48 -14.09 2.49
N GLY A 41 -11.37 -13.24 3.02
CA GLY A 41 -11.36 -11.79 2.77
C GLY A 41 -12.17 -11.04 3.81
N GLY A 42 -12.88 -10.02 3.42
CA GLY A 42 -13.71 -9.21 4.29
C GLY A 42 -14.97 -8.70 3.61
N THR A 43 -15.60 -7.72 4.23
CA THR A 43 -16.91 -7.16 3.82
C THR A 43 -16.88 -6.54 2.42
N GLN A 44 -15.72 -6.02 1.96
CA GLN A 44 -15.65 -5.45 0.62
C GLN A 44 -15.75 -6.54 -0.47
N MET A 45 -15.07 -7.67 -0.29
CA MET A 45 -15.20 -8.82 -1.18
C MET A 45 -16.61 -9.44 -1.13
N GLU A 46 -17.22 -9.48 0.08
CA GLU A 46 -18.59 -9.96 0.27
C GLU A 46 -19.59 -9.10 -0.51
N ASN A 47 -19.52 -7.77 -0.34
CA ASN A 47 -20.36 -6.82 -1.04
C ASN A 47 -20.19 -6.87 -2.57
N ALA A 48 -19.01 -7.27 -3.03
CA ALA A 48 -18.72 -7.47 -4.46
C ALA A 48 -19.25 -8.80 -5.03
N GLY A 49 -19.87 -9.66 -4.20
CA GLY A 49 -20.44 -10.94 -4.59
C GLY A 49 -19.56 -12.17 -4.33
N GLY A 50 -18.46 -12.02 -3.59
CA GLY A 50 -17.63 -13.14 -3.13
C GLY A 50 -18.24 -13.87 -1.94
N ASN A 51 -18.18 -15.20 -1.91
CA ASN A 51 -18.62 -16.02 -0.79
C ASN A 51 -17.54 -16.08 0.30
N ILE A 52 -17.74 -15.38 1.43
CA ILE A 52 -16.74 -15.28 2.51
C ILE A 52 -16.78 -16.51 3.42
N LEU A 53 -15.73 -17.32 3.41
CA LEU A 53 -15.53 -18.47 4.29
C LEU A 53 -14.80 -18.12 5.58
N GLU A 54 -13.97 -17.10 5.55
CA GLU A 54 -13.21 -16.60 6.71
C GLU A 54 -12.92 -15.11 6.55
N ASN A 55 -13.26 -14.33 7.59
CA ASN A 55 -12.97 -12.89 7.59
C ASN A 55 -11.53 -12.63 8.03
N TYR A 56 -10.82 -11.74 7.32
CA TYR A 56 -9.42 -11.41 7.62
C TYR A 56 -9.23 -10.82 9.03
N SER A 57 -10.23 -10.16 9.60
CA SER A 57 -10.18 -9.62 10.96
C SER A 57 -9.84 -10.69 12.01
N ASN A 58 -10.19 -11.96 11.74
CA ASN A 58 -9.94 -13.09 12.63
C ASN A 58 -8.48 -13.59 12.59
N TYR A 59 -7.64 -13.13 11.64
CA TYR A 59 -6.25 -13.59 11.49
C TYR A 59 -5.29 -12.51 11.01
N SER A 60 -5.75 -11.31 10.76
CA SER A 60 -4.90 -10.16 10.45
C SER A 60 -3.97 -9.85 11.61
N VAL A 61 -2.71 -9.60 11.30
CA VAL A 61 -1.68 -9.30 12.29
C VAL A 61 -0.85 -8.13 11.78
N MET A 62 -0.82 -7.04 12.51
CA MET A 62 -0.05 -5.85 12.19
C MET A 62 1.12 -5.69 13.17
N GLY A 63 2.35 -5.91 12.69
CA GLY A 63 3.56 -5.70 13.46
C GLY A 63 4.30 -6.99 13.86
N PHE A 64 5.64 -6.87 13.98
CA PHE A 64 6.52 -8.02 14.20
C PHE A 64 6.28 -8.72 15.55
N VAL A 65 6.02 -7.94 16.60
CA VAL A 65 5.78 -8.46 17.97
C VAL A 65 4.43 -9.18 18.03
N GLU A 66 3.39 -8.61 17.41
CA GLU A 66 2.05 -9.20 17.38
C GLU A 66 2.02 -10.52 16.60
N VAL A 67 2.84 -10.66 15.56
CA VAL A 67 3.02 -11.92 14.82
C VAL A 67 3.50 -13.04 15.73
N LEU A 68 4.42 -12.77 16.66
CA LEU A 68 4.93 -13.78 17.60
C LEU A 68 3.85 -14.27 18.56
N TYR A 69 3.07 -13.36 19.13
CA TYR A 69 1.97 -13.72 20.05
C TYR A 69 0.83 -14.47 19.36
N LYS A 70 0.52 -14.12 18.10
CA LYS A 70 -0.58 -14.74 17.34
C LYS A 70 -0.13 -15.93 16.48
N LEU A 71 1.10 -16.39 16.63
CA LEU A 71 1.65 -17.50 15.82
C LEU A 71 0.81 -18.79 15.90
N PRO A 72 0.32 -19.27 17.09
CA PRO A 72 -0.55 -20.45 17.16
C PRO A 72 -1.86 -20.25 16.39
N LEU A 73 -2.48 -19.07 16.49
CA LEU A 73 -3.67 -18.72 15.74
C LEU A 73 -3.43 -18.79 14.23
N LEU A 74 -2.34 -18.17 13.74
CA LEU A 74 -1.97 -18.20 12.34
C LEU A 74 -1.74 -19.62 11.82
N LEU A 75 -1.13 -20.49 12.63
CA LEU A 75 -0.92 -21.90 12.26
C LEU A 75 -2.24 -22.66 12.15
N ASN A 76 -3.20 -22.43 13.07
CA ASN A 76 -4.53 -23.02 13.00
C ASN A 76 -5.30 -22.50 11.76
N LYS A 77 -5.22 -21.21 11.47
CA LYS A 77 -5.82 -20.63 10.26
C LYS A 77 -5.20 -21.19 8.98
N LEU A 78 -3.88 -21.40 8.93
CA LEU A 78 -3.23 -22.09 7.83
C LEU A 78 -3.76 -23.51 7.61
N LYS A 79 -3.98 -24.28 8.70
CA LYS A 79 -4.56 -25.62 8.61
C LYS A 79 -5.99 -25.57 8.06
N LYS A 80 -6.82 -24.62 8.54
CA LYS A 80 -8.19 -24.41 8.06
C LYS A 80 -8.20 -24.05 6.57
N CYS A 81 -7.41 -23.05 6.15
CA CYS A 81 -7.33 -22.61 4.77
C CYS A 81 -6.94 -23.76 3.81
N LYS A 82 -5.97 -24.61 4.21
CA LYS A 82 -5.59 -25.80 3.45
C LYS A 82 -6.73 -26.81 3.31
N LYS A 83 -7.54 -27.02 4.37
CA LYS A 83 -8.72 -27.87 4.32
C LYS A 83 -9.78 -27.29 3.38
N ASP A 84 -10.01 -25.98 3.43
CA ASP A 84 -10.96 -25.30 2.55
C ASP A 84 -10.53 -25.43 1.07
N ILE A 85 -9.23 -25.26 0.75
CA ILE A 85 -8.71 -25.47 -0.61
C ILE A 85 -9.00 -26.89 -1.11
N LEU A 86 -8.73 -27.91 -0.31
CA LEU A 86 -8.98 -29.29 -0.71
C LEU A 86 -10.48 -29.61 -0.87
N ARG A 87 -11.33 -29.05 0.00
CA ARG A 87 -12.79 -29.23 -0.02
C ARG A 87 -13.43 -28.54 -1.23
N LEU A 88 -13.02 -27.29 -1.51
CA LEU A 88 -13.54 -26.47 -2.59
C LEU A 88 -13.03 -26.92 -3.97
N ASN A 89 -11.84 -27.49 -4.01
CA ASN A 89 -11.15 -27.92 -5.23
C ASN A 89 -11.18 -26.85 -6.35
N PRO A 90 -10.70 -25.59 -6.07
CA PRO A 90 -10.83 -24.49 -7.01
C PRO A 90 -9.98 -24.73 -8.27
N LYS A 91 -10.47 -24.23 -9.41
CA LYS A 91 -9.70 -24.24 -10.66
C LYS A 91 -8.47 -23.35 -10.57
N LEU A 92 -8.61 -22.23 -9.82
CA LEU A 92 -7.56 -21.24 -9.63
C LEU A 92 -7.58 -20.66 -8.22
N ILE A 93 -6.38 -20.44 -7.63
CA ILE A 93 -6.20 -19.75 -6.35
C ILE A 93 -5.50 -18.42 -6.62
N LEU A 94 -6.14 -17.31 -6.24
CA LEU A 94 -5.56 -15.98 -6.27
C LEU A 94 -5.12 -15.55 -4.86
N LEU A 95 -3.83 -15.34 -4.67
CA LEU A 95 -3.23 -14.83 -3.44
C LEU A 95 -3.00 -13.32 -3.58
N ILE A 96 -3.53 -12.53 -2.63
CA ILE A 96 -3.36 -11.07 -2.64
C ILE A 96 -2.50 -10.66 -1.46
N ASP A 97 -1.32 -10.06 -1.73
CA ASP A 97 -0.37 -9.58 -0.71
C ASP A 97 -0.14 -10.60 0.43
N PHE A 98 -0.05 -10.18 1.70
CA PHE A 98 0.04 -10.99 2.91
C PHE A 98 1.06 -12.15 2.85
N PRO A 99 2.33 -11.85 2.54
CA PRO A 99 3.31 -12.86 2.12
C PRO A 99 3.68 -13.88 3.22
N GLY A 100 3.57 -13.53 4.50
CA GLY A 100 3.85 -14.44 5.61
C GLY A 100 2.95 -15.67 5.64
N PHE A 101 1.71 -15.52 5.20
CA PHE A 101 0.69 -16.55 5.10
C PHE A 101 0.62 -17.13 3.68
N ASN A 102 0.46 -16.25 2.71
CA ASN A 102 0.19 -16.61 1.32
C ASN A 102 1.30 -17.43 0.65
N LEU A 103 2.58 -17.20 0.98
CA LEU A 103 3.67 -18.06 0.46
C LEU A 103 3.62 -19.49 0.99
N LYS A 104 3.10 -19.71 2.22
CA LYS A 104 2.91 -21.06 2.76
C LYS A 104 1.72 -21.76 2.10
N ILE A 105 0.68 -21.00 1.76
CA ILE A 105 -0.46 -21.49 0.99
C ILE A 105 -0.05 -21.81 -0.45
N ALA A 106 0.71 -20.92 -1.12
CA ALA A 106 1.24 -21.17 -2.47
C ALA A 106 2.00 -22.50 -2.55
N LYS A 107 2.91 -22.73 -1.60
CA LYS A 107 3.67 -23.98 -1.51
C LYS A 107 2.77 -25.21 -1.35
N PHE A 108 1.76 -25.11 -0.51
CA PHE A 108 0.81 -26.21 -0.29
C PHE A 108 -0.06 -26.44 -1.53
N ALA A 109 -0.67 -25.41 -2.07
CA ALA A 109 -1.58 -25.48 -3.21
C ALA A 109 -0.86 -26.05 -4.45
N LYS A 110 0.34 -25.53 -4.78
CA LYS A 110 1.10 -26.02 -5.93
C LYS A 110 1.53 -27.47 -5.81
N ARG A 111 1.86 -27.94 -4.59
CA ARG A 111 2.19 -29.35 -4.34
C ARG A 111 0.98 -30.29 -4.48
N ASN A 112 -0.24 -29.77 -4.38
CA ASN A 112 -1.47 -30.50 -4.58
C ASN A 112 -2.08 -30.28 -5.98
N GLY A 113 -1.30 -29.72 -6.94
CA GLY A 113 -1.69 -29.61 -8.33
C GLY A 113 -2.55 -28.39 -8.69
N PHE A 114 -2.81 -27.49 -7.75
CA PHE A 114 -3.60 -26.28 -8.01
C PHE A 114 -2.87 -25.24 -8.85
N ASN A 115 -3.61 -24.48 -9.66
CA ASN A 115 -3.12 -23.30 -10.36
C ASN A 115 -3.07 -22.12 -9.39
N VAL A 116 -1.90 -21.51 -9.18
CA VAL A 116 -1.65 -20.48 -8.16
C VAL A 116 -1.20 -19.19 -8.81
N HIS A 117 -1.98 -18.13 -8.66
CA HIS A 117 -1.65 -16.77 -9.07
C HIS A 117 -1.39 -15.88 -7.85
N TYR A 118 -0.51 -14.91 -8.00
CA TYR A 118 -0.16 -13.99 -6.92
C TYR A 118 -0.28 -12.53 -7.40
N TYR A 119 -1.16 -11.77 -6.77
CA TYR A 119 -1.33 -10.35 -7.00
C TYR A 119 -0.70 -9.57 -5.84
N ILE A 120 0.03 -8.51 -6.15
CA ILE A 120 0.83 -7.71 -5.19
C ILE A 120 1.88 -8.58 -4.49
N PRO A 121 2.92 -9.01 -5.22
CA PRO A 121 3.94 -9.90 -4.66
C PRO A 121 4.72 -9.23 -3.52
N PRO A 122 5.36 -10.04 -2.64
CA PRO A 122 6.20 -9.50 -1.58
C PRO A 122 7.31 -8.62 -2.15
N LYS A 123 7.62 -7.51 -1.45
CA LYS A 123 8.66 -6.54 -1.83
C LYS A 123 10.08 -7.11 -1.66
N VAL A 124 10.37 -8.19 -2.38
CA VAL A 124 11.65 -8.93 -2.30
C VAL A 124 12.85 -8.12 -2.78
N TRP A 125 12.62 -7.08 -3.53
CA TRP A 125 13.62 -6.10 -3.96
C TRP A 125 14.09 -5.20 -2.82
N ALA A 126 13.26 -5.00 -1.80
CA ALA A 126 13.60 -4.22 -0.62
C ALA A 126 14.30 -5.07 0.44
N TRP A 127 13.81 -6.28 0.70
CA TRP A 127 14.34 -7.18 1.72
C TRP A 127 13.93 -8.63 1.45
N ASN A 128 14.66 -9.58 2.06
CA ASN A 128 14.36 -11.02 2.01
C ASN A 128 14.19 -11.60 0.58
N SER A 129 15.22 -11.42 -0.24
CA SER A 129 15.27 -11.92 -1.61
C SER A 129 15.15 -13.46 -1.73
N SER A 130 15.36 -14.22 -0.63
CA SER A 130 15.15 -15.67 -0.62
C SER A 130 13.73 -16.11 -0.99
N ARG A 131 12.73 -15.21 -0.81
CA ARG A 131 11.34 -15.47 -1.21
C ARG A 131 11.16 -15.59 -2.73
N ILE A 132 12.11 -15.10 -3.53
CA ILE A 132 12.08 -15.26 -5.00
C ILE A 132 12.05 -16.74 -5.38
N SER A 133 12.83 -17.58 -4.71
CA SER A 133 12.86 -19.03 -4.98
C SER A 133 11.50 -19.69 -4.69
N ILE A 134 10.79 -19.22 -3.67
CA ILE A 134 9.43 -19.70 -3.35
C ILE A 134 8.44 -19.28 -4.43
N LEU A 135 8.46 -18.00 -4.83
CA LEU A 135 7.60 -17.49 -5.91
C LEU A 135 7.86 -18.27 -7.21
N LYS A 136 9.13 -18.45 -7.61
CA LYS A 136 9.52 -19.15 -8.82
C LYS A 136 9.05 -20.61 -8.84
N ARG A 137 9.04 -21.27 -7.66
CA ARG A 137 8.72 -22.71 -7.58
C ARG A 137 7.24 -23.00 -7.39
N TYR A 138 6.48 -22.07 -6.78
CA TYR A 138 5.14 -22.37 -6.29
C TYR A 138 4.05 -21.41 -6.77
N VAL A 139 4.38 -20.47 -7.66
CA VAL A 139 3.41 -19.53 -8.23
C VAL A 139 3.49 -19.58 -9.75
N ASP A 140 2.36 -19.76 -10.41
CA ASP A 140 2.29 -19.89 -11.87
C ASP A 140 2.31 -18.54 -12.58
N LYS A 141 1.58 -17.56 -12.04
CA LYS A 141 1.56 -16.18 -12.56
C LYS A 141 1.64 -15.15 -11.43
N ILE A 142 2.38 -14.09 -11.67
CA ILE A 142 2.58 -13.00 -10.70
C ILE A 142 2.19 -11.69 -11.36
N TYR A 143 1.35 -10.92 -10.66
CA TYR A 143 0.84 -9.62 -11.09
C TYR A 143 1.41 -8.54 -10.17
N SER A 144 2.39 -7.78 -10.69
CA SER A 144 3.05 -6.71 -9.95
C SER A 144 2.37 -5.36 -10.16
N ILE A 145 2.49 -4.49 -9.15
CA ILE A 145 1.87 -3.15 -9.15
C ILE A 145 2.89 -2.01 -9.20
N LEU A 146 4.19 -2.31 -9.15
CA LEU A 146 5.25 -1.32 -9.26
C LEU A 146 6.01 -1.53 -10.58
N PRO A 147 6.19 -0.49 -11.41
CA PRO A 147 6.74 -0.63 -12.76
C PRO A 147 8.13 -1.27 -12.83
N PHE A 148 8.99 -0.95 -11.85
CA PHE A 148 10.36 -1.47 -11.79
C PHE A 148 10.45 -2.95 -11.38
N GLU A 149 9.38 -3.50 -10.77
CA GLU A 149 9.33 -4.90 -10.33
C GLU A 149 9.50 -5.86 -11.50
N LYS A 150 8.90 -5.56 -12.66
CA LYS A 150 9.06 -6.40 -13.85
C LYS A 150 10.53 -6.61 -14.22
N LYS A 151 11.31 -5.52 -14.26
CA LYS A 151 12.75 -5.58 -14.56
C LYS A 151 13.54 -6.30 -13.46
N TYR A 152 13.17 -6.06 -12.20
CA TYR A 152 13.81 -6.70 -11.05
C TYR A 152 13.59 -8.21 -11.04
N PHE A 153 12.36 -8.67 -11.21
CA PHE A 153 12.04 -10.09 -11.21
C PHE A 153 12.63 -10.80 -12.44
N LEU A 154 12.63 -10.16 -13.61
CA LEU A 154 13.23 -10.72 -14.81
C LEU A 154 14.75 -10.99 -14.64
N LYS A 155 15.47 -10.07 -13.99
CA LYS A 155 16.90 -10.27 -13.63
C LYS A 155 17.12 -11.50 -12.74
N ASN A 156 16.10 -11.92 -12.00
CA ASN A 156 16.11 -13.13 -11.16
C ASN A 156 15.46 -14.34 -11.85
N SER A 157 15.33 -14.32 -13.17
CA SER A 157 14.72 -15.38 -13.98
C SER A 157 13.27 -15.71 -13.53
N LEU A 158 12.50 -14.70 -13.16
CA LEU A 158 11.09 -14.81 -12.79
C LEU A 158 10.29 -13.82 -13.61
N ASN A 159 9.41 -14.34 -14.47
CA ASN A 159 8.54 -13.49 -15.28
C ASN A 159 7.36 -13.01 -14.45
N VAL A 160 7.08 -11.71 -14.50
CA VAL A 160 5.91 -11.10 -13.85
C VAL A 160 5.22 -10.13 -14.81
N ASP A 161 3.91 -10.04 -14.68
CA ASP A 161 3.10 -9.09 -15.43
C ASP A 161 2.91 -7.81 -14.60
N TYR A 162 3.37 -6.69 -15.11
CA TYR A 162 2.99 -5.39 -14.56
C TYR A 162 1.57 -5.06 -15.01
N VAL A 163 0.63 -5.00 -14.07
CA VAL A 163 -0.79 -4.78 -14.35
C VAL A 163 -1.25 -3.33 -14.17
N GLY A 164 -0.38 -2.46 -13.71
CA GLY A 164 -0.71 -1.10 -13.28
C GLY A 164 -0.79 -1.00 -11.76
N ASN A 165 -0.93 0.22 -11.26
CA ASN A 165 -1.07 0.45 -9.81
C ASN A 165 -2.53 0.70 -9.46
N PRO A 166 -3.12 -0.06 -8.51
CA PRO A 166 -4.54 0.06 -8.15
C PRO A 166 -4.93 1.44 -7.58
N ILE A 167 -3.96 2.23 -7.11
CA ILE A 167 -4.16 3.60 -6.67
C ILE A 167 -4.75 4.47 -7.78
N MET A 168 -4.38 4.23 -9.03
CA MET A 168 -4.79 5.05 -10.17
C MET A 168 -6.31 5.13 -10.33
N LYS A 169 -7.03 4.04 -10.03
CA LYS A 169 -8.50 4.01 -10.07
C LYS A 169 -9.15 5.09 -9.20
N LYS A 170 -8.53 5.40 -8.05
CA LYS A 170 -9.02 6.45 -7.15
C LYS A 170 -8.52 7.83 -7.56
N ILE A 171 -7.26 7.94 -7.98
CA ILE A 171 -6.61 9.22 -8.31
C ILE A 171 -7.20 9.85 -9.57
N ASP A 172 -7.57 9.04 -10.57
CA ASP A 172 -8.12 9.55 -11.82
C ASP A 172 -9.50 10.24 -11.67
N SER A 173 -10.17 10.05 -10.54
CA SER A 173 -11.41 10.79 -10.21
C SER A 173 -11.15 12.17 -9.59
N PHE A 174 -9.90 12.51 -9.26
CA PHE A 174 -9.53 13.78 -8.67
C PHE A 174 -8.81 14.69 -9.67
N SER A 175 -9.10 15.99 -9.60
CA SER A 175 -8.36 17.00 -10.36
C SER A 175 -6.92 17.08 -9.86
N ILE A 176 -5.95 17.00 -10.76
CA ILE A 176 -4.54 17.24 -10.41
C ILE A 176 -4.42 18.69 -9.95
N ASN A 177 -3.75 18.91 -8.82
CA ASN A 177 -3.52 20.24 -8.29
C ASN A 177 -2.67 21.07 -9.30
N ASN A 178 -3.25 22.08 -9.89
CA ASN A 178 -2.63 22.96 -10.89
C ASN A 178 -1.93 24.18 -10.24
N PHE A 179 -1.31 24.05 -9.06
CA PHE A 179 -0.51 25.10 -8.40
C PHE A 179 -1.27 26.34 -7.87
N GLU A 180 -2.56 26.45 -8.08
CA GLU A 180 -3.36 27.60 -7.63
C GLU A 180 -3.43 27.70 -6.11
N ASN A 181 -3.14 26.59 -5.41
CA ASN A 181 -3.29 26.46 -3.96
C ASN A 181 -2.07 26.93 -3.12
N LEU A 182 -0.98 27.39 -3.74
CA LEU A 182 0.19 27.88 -2.99
C LEU A 182 -0.13 29.07 -2.06
N ASN A 183 -1.12 29.86 -2.42
CA ASN A 183 -1.56 31.01 -1.62
C ASN A 183 -2.39 30.61 -0.39
N ASN A 184 -2.86 29.36 -0.31
CA ASN A 184 -3.81 28.92 0.73
C ASN A 184 -3.13 28.70 2.09
N LYS A 185 -1.80 28.67 2.19
CA LYS A 185 -1.05 28.39 3.41
C LYS A 185 -1.55 27.16 4.20
N ILE A 186 -2.01 26.15 3.47
CA ILE A 186 -2.49 24.89 4.03
C ILE A 186 -1.41 23.82 3.85
N ILE A 187 -1.08 23.12 4.93
CA ILE A 187 -0.16 21.97 4.91
C ILE A 187 -0.93 20.73 5.32
N SER A 188 -0.93 19.70 4.46
CA SER A 188 -1.44 18.40 4.86
C SER A 188 -0.36 17.58 5.57
N LEU A 189 -0.72 17.02 6.72
CA LEU A 189 0.13 16.14 7.51
C LEU A 189 -0.41 14.72 7.43
N LEU A 190 0.37 13.80 6.86
CA LEU A 190 0.04 12.38 6.76
C LEU A 190 0.93 11.60 7.74
N PRO A 191 0.48 11.40 8.99
CA PRO A 191 1.33 10.91 10.08
C PRO A 191 1.65 9.41 10.01
N GLY A 192 1.04 8.69 9.06
CA GLY A 192 1.13 7.25 8.91
C GLY A 192 -0.19 6.54 9.22
N SER A 193 -0.22 5.25 8.94
CA SER A 193 -1.43 4.40 9.09
C SER A 193 -1.37 3.46 10.31
N ARG A 194 -0.26 3.41 11.03
CA ARG A 194 -0.03 2.50 12.17
C ARG A 194 0.28 3.28 13.44
N ILE A 195 -0.17 2.76 14.58
CA ILE A 195 0.13 3.34 15.91
C ILE A 195 1.64 3.54 16.10
N SER A 196 2.47 2.61 15.64
CA SER A 196 3.92 2.71 15.71
C SER A 196 4.50 3.89 14.91
N GLU A 197 3.87 4.28 13.81
CA GLU A 197 4.24 5.44 12.99
C GLU A 197 3.78 6.74 13.66
N LEU A 198 2.51 6.78 14.10
CA LEU A 198 1.93 7.93 14.80
C LEU A 198 2.70 8.33 16.06
N LYS A 199 3.19 7.33 16.81
CA LYS A 199 4.02 7.55 18.01
C LYS A 199 5.25 8.44 17.74
N TYR A 200 5.83 8.33 16.54
CA TYR A 200 7.00 9.12 16.15
C TYR A 200 6.64 10.41 15.42
N SER A 201 5.60 10.40 14.60
CA SER A 201 5.24 11.54 13.74
C SER A 201 4.48 12.62 14.50
N LEU A 202 3.46 12.26 15.28
CA LEU A 202 2.60 13.26 15.94
C LEU A 202 3.35 14.22 16.89
N PRO A 203 4.33 13.78 17.72
CA PRO A 203 5.10 14.71 18.54
C PRO A 203 5.89 15.73 17.72
N ILE A 204 6.47 15.31 16.58
CA ILE A 204 7.22 16.19 15.69
C ILE A 204 6.26 17.14 14.96
N PHE A 205 5.12 16.66 14.50
CA PHE A 205 4.11 17.47 13.83
C PHE A 205 3.48 18.51 14.77
N LYS A 206 3.27 18.16 16.04
CA LYS A 206 2.86 19.13 17.06
C LYS A 206 3.82 20.32 17.14
N ASN A 207 5.10 20.05 17.26
CA ASN A 207 6.12 21.09 17.34
C ASN A 207 6.25 21.86 15.99
N LEU A 208 5.98 21.21 14.85
CA LEU A 208 5.93 21.87 13.53
C LEU A 208 4.78 22.89 13.46
N VAL A 209 3.61 22.54 13.98
CA VAL A 209 2.43 23.43 14.08
C VAL A 209 2.76 24.68 14.91
N GLU A 210 3.40 24.50 16.06
CA GLU A 210 3.85 25.61 16.92
C GLU A 210 4.85 26.52 16.19
N LYS A 211 5.74 25.96 15.37
CA LYS A 211 6.80 26.70 14.66
C LYS A 211 6.28 27.49 13.47
N LEU A 212 5.15 27.09 12.88
CA LEU A 212 4.57 27.71 11.69
C LEU A 212 3.11 28.18 11.94
N PRO A 213 2.91 29.17 12.84
CA PRO A 213 1.57 29.59 13.27
C PRO A 213 0.72 30.22 12.14
N ASN A 214 1.37 30.69 11.06
CA ASN A 214 0.70 31.31 9.92
C ASN A 214 0.15 30.31 8.91
N TYR A 215 0.32 29.00 9.15
CA TYR A 215 -0.21 27.93 8.31
C TYR A 215 -1.38 27.24 9.01
N THR A 216 -2.32 26.79 8.22
CA THR A 216 -3.35 25.83 8.64
C THR A 216 -2.87 24.41 8.37
N PHE A 217 -3.04 23.51 9.32
CA PHE A 217 -2.63 22.14 9.20
C PHE A 217 -3.82 21.19 9.15
N ASN A 218 -3.90 20.43 8.07
CA ASN A 218 -4.89 19.36 7.92
C ASN A 218 -4.21 18.02 8.18
N VAL A 219 -4.47 17.42 9.33
CA VAL A 219 -3.94 16.11 9.72
C VAL A 219 -4.85 15.02 9.19
N CYS A 220 -4.34 14.21 8.27
CA CYS A 220 -5.07 13.05 7.75
C CYS A 220 -5.06 11.92 8.77
N GLY A 221 -6.13 11.82 9.54
CA GLY A 221 -6.33 10.80 10.57
C GLY A 221 -6.79 9.48 9.98
N VAL A 222 -6.54 8.38 10.69
CA VAL A 222 -6.98 7.02 10.31
C VAL A 222 -8.25 6.69 11.08
N SER A 223 -9.35 6.44 10.37
CA SER A 223 -10.67 6.16 10.97
C SER A 223 -10.71 4.91 11.85
N ASP A 224 -9.89 3.90 11.51
CA ASP A 224 -9.84 2.61 12.22
C ASP A 224 -9.00 2.66 13.52
N LEU A 225 -8.37 3.80 13.81
CA LEU A 225 -7.58 4.00 15.03
C LEU A 225 -8.35 4.84 16.05
N PRO A 226 -8.07 4.67 17.36
CA PRO A 226 -8.69 5.50 18.40
C PRO A 226 -8.45 6.99 18.14
N LYS A 227 -9.52 7.78 18.06
CA LYS A 227 -9.45 9.22 17.78
C LYS A 227 -8.64 10.00 18.82
N SER A 228 -8.59 9.51 20.07
CA SER A 228 -7.81 10.08 21.17
C SER A 228 -6.30 10.18 20.90
N ILE A 229 -5.77 9.38 19.97
CA ILE A 229 -4.35 9.46 19.55
C ILE A 229 -4.01 10.86 19.02
N TYR A 230 -4.99 11.55 18.44
CA TYR A 230 -4.83 12.88 17.83
C TYR A 230 -5.12 14.05 18.79
N ASP A 231 -5.58 13.79 20.04
CA ASP A 231 -5.99 14.85 20.98
C ASP A 231 -4.88 15.84 21.27
N GLY A 232 -3.62 15.38 21.31
CA GLY A 232 -2.46 16.22 21.57
C GLY A 232 -2.20 17.29 20.49
N ILE A 233 -2.53 17.00 19.22
CA ILE A 233 -2.33 17.93 18.10
C ILE A 233 -3.62 18.71 17.80
N LYS A 234 -4.79 18.15 18.08
CA LYS A 234 -6.09 18.76 17.86
C LYS A 234 -6.35 20.00 18.72
N LYS A 235 -5.57 20.21 19.77
CA LYS A 235 -5.67 21.39 20.69
C LYS A 235 -5.26 22.70 20.03
N PHE A 236 -4.54 22.67 18.91
CA PHE A 236 -4.11 23.89 18.23
C PHE A 236 -5.24 24.44 17.35
N HIS A 237 -5.45 25.75 17.43
CA HIS A 237 -6.54 26.45 16.71
C HIS A 237 -6.40 26.39 15.18
N ASN A 238 -5.17 26.22 14.68
CA ASN A 238 -4.83 26.11 13.26
C ASN A 238 -4.71 24.67 12.77
N VAL A 239 -5.22 23.68 13.53
CA VAL A 239 -5.18 22.25 13.18
C VAL A 239 -6.58 21.68 13.01
N ASN A 240 -6.80 21.01 11.88
CA ASN A 240 -7.97 20.18 11.62
C ASN A 240 -7.55 18.72 11.50
N VAL A 241 -8.21 17.80 12.21
CA VAL A 241 -7.99 16.36 12.05
C VAL A 241 -9.13 15.81 11.19
N ILE A 242 -8.78 15.28 10.01
CA ILE A 242 -9.70 14.86 8.97
C ILE A 242 -9.58 13.35 8.79
N TYR A 243 -10.69 12.63 8.91
CA TYR A 243 -10.73 11.16 8.83
C TYR A 243 -11.29 10.65 7.50
N GLU A 244 -11.95 11.52 6.76
CA GLU A 244 -12.55 11.23 5.46
C GLU A 244 -12.06 12.24 4.42
N ASN A 245 -12.27 11.96 3.14
CA ASN A 245 -11.90 12.87 2.05
C ASN A 245 -10.42 13.29 2.05
N THR A 246 -9.53 12.32 2.36
CA THR A 246 -8.08 12.56 2.44
C THR A 246 -7.52 13.13 1.13
N TYR A 247 -8.02 12.68 -0.03
CA TYR A 247 -7.53 13.16 -1.32
C TYR A 247 -7.92 14.61 -1.58
N ASP A 248 -9.16 15.01 -1.27
CA ASP A 248 -9.59 16.43 -1.35
C ASP A 248 -8.72 17.29 -0.43
N THR A 249 -8.46 16.79 0.78
CA THR A 249 -7.59 17.47 1.75
C THR A 249 -6.19 17.70 1.19
N ILE A 250 -5.60 16.67 0.55
CA ILE A 250 -4.29 16.77 -0.09
C ILE A 250 -4.35 17.76 -1.26
N CYS A 251 -5.31 17.62 -2.17
CA CYS A 251 -5.46 18.50 -3.33
C CYS A 251 -5.61 19.98 -2.98
N ASN A 252 -6.23 20.29 -1.84
CA ASN A 252 -6.41 21.66 -1.36
C ASN A 252 -5.22 22.20 -0.56
N SER A 253 -4.15 21.43 -0.41
CA SER A 253 -2.96 21.83 0.35
C SER A 253 -1.87 22.38 -0.57
N ALA A 254 -1.14 23.40 -0.08
CA ALA A 254 0.04 23.93 -0.75
C ALA A 254 1.21 22.93 -0.71
N PHE A 255 1.35 22.23 0.42
CA PHE A 255 2.43 21.26 0.67
C PHE A 255 1.91 20.09 1.50
N SER A 256 2.66 18.98 1.46
CA SER A 256 2.41 17.81 2.30
C SER A 256 3.66 17.37 3.05
N VAL A 257 3.51 16.98 4.32
CA VAL A 257 4.54 16.25 5.07
C VAL A 257 4.03 14.83 5.29
N VAL A 258 4.72 13.84 4.72
CA VAL A 258 4.17 12.51 4.52
C VAL A 258 5.04 11.44 5.14
N MET A 259 4.50 10.62 6.03
CA MET A 259 5.17 9.39 6.48
C MET A 259 5.38 8.46 5.27
N SER A 260 6.60 7.97 5.12
CA SER A 260 6.97 7.10 4.00
C SER A 260 6.09 5.86 3.90
N GLY A 261 5.52 5.64 2.73
CA GLY A 261 4.61 4.54 2.42
C GLY A 261 3.90 4.80 1.10
N THR A 262 2.75 4.17 0.92
CA THR A 262 1.89 4.35 -0.26
C THR A 262 1.42 5.80 -0.37
N ALA A 263 1.18 6.48 0.75
CA ALA A 263 0.72 7.86 0.81
C ALA A 263 1.66 8.84 0.07
N SER A 264 2.98 8.61 0.09
CA SER A 264 3.91 9.46 -0.67
C SER A 264 3.70 9.37 -2.18
N LEU A 265 3.30 8.21 -2.68
CA LEU A 265 2.94 8.02 -4.07
C LEU A 265 1.60 8.70 -4.40
N GLU A 266 0.62 8.58 -3.52
CA GLU A 266 -0.69 9.23 -3.66
C GLU A 266 -0.54 10.75 -3.76
N VAL A 267 0.20 11.37 -2.85
CA VAL A 267 0.45 12.82 -2.84
C VAL A 267 1.15 13.27 -4.13
N ALA A 268 2.15 12.53 -4.60
CA ALA A 268 2.84 12.85 -5.85
C ALA A 268 1.90 12.76 -7.07
N LEU A 269 1.06 11.73 -7.12
CA LEU A 269 0.10 11.53 -8.22
C LEU A 269 -1.04 12.57 -8.21
N LEU A 270 -1.37 13.13 -7.04
CA LEU A 270 -2.28 14.27 -6.89
C LEU A 270 -1.59 15.61 -7.19
N GLY A 271 -0.29 15.62 -7.48
CA GLY A 271 0.46 16.81 -7.91
C GLY A 271 0.89 17.74 -6.77
N VAL A 272 0.82 17.34 -5.52
CA VAL A 272 1.13 18.20 -4.37
C VAL A 272 2.61 18.06 -3.97
N PRO A 273 3.38 19.16 -3.87
CA PRO A 273 4.75 19.13 -3.38
C PRO A 273 4.85 18.57 -1.98
N GLN A 274 5.87 17.75 -1.70
CA GLN A 274 5.95 17.03 -0.45
C GLN A 274 7.36 16.87 0.12
N VAL A 275 7.41 16.71 1.45
CA VAL A 275 8.55 16.20 2.20
C VAL A 275 8.19 14.84 2.75
N VAL A 276 9.00 13.83 2.45
CA VAL A 276 8.78 12.47 2.96
C VAL A 276 9.59 12.28 4.23
N VAL A 277 8.93 11.78 5.27
CA VAL A 277 9.54 11.55 6.58
C VAL A 277 9.47 10.08 6.97
N PHE A 278 10.46 9.60 7.75
CA PHE A 278 10.46 8.23 8.23
C PHE A 278 11.19 8.08 9.55
N LYS A 279 10.53 7.46 10.53
CA LYS A 279 11.15 7.15 11.81
C LYS A 279 10.60 5.85 12.39
N ILE A 280 11.49 5.00 12.85
CA ILE A 280 11.21 3.76 13.59
C ILE A 280 12.16 3.65 14.76
N SER A 281 12.01 2.63 15.60
CA SER A 281 12.94 2.42 16.72
C SER A 281 14.39 2.28 16.22
N LYS A 282 15.35 2.79 16.98
CA LYS A 282 16.78 2.72 16.62
C LYS A 282 17.24 1.29 16.31
N LEU A 283 16.81 0.33 17.13
CA LEU A 283 17.14 -1.10 16.92
C LEU A 283 16.56 -1.62 15.60
N SER A 284 15.28 -1.36 15.33
CA SER A 284 14.64 -1.77 14.06
C SER A 284 15.30 -1.11 12.85
N TYR A 285 15.75 0.14 13.00
CA TYR A 285 16.45 0.86 11.94
C TYR A 285 17.83 0.25 11.65
N LEU A 286 18.61 -0.08 12.67
CA LEU A 286 19.92 -0.74 12.51
C LEU A 286 19.77 -2.09 11.81
N ILE A 287 18.81 -2.90 12.24
CA ILE A 287 18.51 -4.19 11.59
C ILE A 287 18.04 -3.95 10.15
N GLY A 288 17.12 -2.99 9.95
CA GLY A 288 16.62 -2.63 8.63
C GLY A 288 17.75 -2.18 7.69
N LYS A 289 18.67 -1.34 8.15
CA LYS A 289 19.81 -0.84 7.37
C LYS A 289 20.73 -1.98 6.87
N LEU A 290 20.86 -3.06 7.62
CA LEU A 290 21.64 -4.25 7.22
C LEU A 290 20.89 -5.11 6.20
N LEU A 291 19.56 -5.14 6.25
CA LEU A 291 18.72 -6.02 5.43
C LEU A 291 18.17 -5.36 4.17
N ILE A 292 17.99 -4.04 4.21
CA ILE A 292 17.37 -3.25 3.12
C ILE A 292 18.43 -2.92 2.08
N LYS A 293 18.12 -3.24 0.81
CA LYS A 293 19.01 -3.09 -0.35
C LYS A 293 18.63 -1.93 -1.28
N VAL A 294 17.79 -1.00 -0.82
CA VAL A 294 17.32 0.11 -1.64
C VAL A 294 17.92 1.44 -1.21
N ASN A 295 18.12 2.33 -2.18
CA ASN A 295 18.71 3.66 -1.95
C ASN A 295 17.69 4.69 -1.46
N PHE A 296 16.40 4.42 -1.62
CA PHE A 296 15.29 5.32 -1.30
C PHE A 296 14.23 4.61 -0.49
N ILE A 297 13.48 5.37 0.32
CA ILE A 297 12.38 4.85 1.12
C ILE A 297 11.00 5.24 0.55
N SER A 298 10.90 6.35 -0.18
CA SER A 298 9.65 6.74 -0.84
C SER A 298 9.45 5.98 -2.15
N LEU A 299 8.21 5.61 -2.45
CA LEU A 299 7.89 4.98 -3.72
C LEU A 299 8.13 5.93 -4.91
N VAL A 300 8.03 7.24 -4.70
CA VAL A 300 8.31 8.26 -5.72
C VAL A 300 9.76 8.16 -6.19
N ASN A 301 10.72 8.26 -5.27
CA ASN A 301 12.15 8.20 -5.58
C ASN A 301 12.56 6.80 -6.11
N LEU A 302 11.95 5.74 -5.56
CA LEU A 302 12.20 4.37 -6.01
C LEU A 302 11.78 4.13 -7.46
N ILE A 303 10.57 4.58 -7.84
CA ILE A 303 10.05 4.41 -9.19
C ILE A 303 10.85 5.26 -10.19
N LEU A 304 11.16 6.51 -9.82
CA LEU A 304 11.95 7.42 -10.65
C LEU A 304 13.46 7.11 -10.64
N SER A 305 13.93 6.28 -9.69
CA SER A 305 15.34 5.95 -9.48
C SER A 305 16.24 7.18 -9.26
N ARG A 306 15.69 8.26 -8.72
CA ARG A 306 16.40 9.52 -8.40
C ARG A 306 15.74 10.27 -7.24
N ASN A 307 16.46 11.25 -6.66
CA ASN A 307 15.93 12.16 -5.65
C ASN A 307 14.95 13.15 -6.31
N CYS A 308 13.66 12.85 -6.26
CA CYS A 308 12.58 13.75 -6.66
C CYS A 308 12.03 14.50 -5.45
N VAL A 309 11.80 13.80 -4.36
CA VAL A 309 11.30 14.34 -3.10
C VAL A 309 12.36 14.16 -2.01
N LYS A 310 12.47 15.14 -1.10
CA LYS A 310 13.37 15.04 0.04
C LYS A 310 12.88 13.96 1.01
N GLU A 311 13.76 13.04 1.39
CA GLU A 311 13.52 12.02 2.41
C GLU A 311 14.27 12.38 3.69
N LEU A 312 13.54 12.60 4.78
CA LEU A 312 14.08 12.89 6.10
C LEU A 312 13.96 11.64 6.98
N ILE A 313 15.08 10.95 7.18
CA ILE A 313 15.11 9.63 7.81
C ILE A 313 15.70 9.72 9.20
N GLN A 314 15.04 9.13 10.20
CA GLN A 314 15.49 9.01 11.60
C GLN A 314 15.81 10.38 12.24
N ASP A 315 17.07 10.72 12.44
CA ASP A 315 17.50 11.95 13.11
C ASP A 315 17.32 13.18 12.20
N GLN A 316 17.25 12.98 10.87
CA GLN A 316 16.87 14.03 9.91
C GLN A 316 15.39 14.37 9.99
N PHE A 317 14.54 13.48 10.49
CA PHE A 317 13.14 13.79 10.76
C PHE A 317 13.02 14.64 12.02
N ASN A 318 13.33 15.91 11.88
CA ASN A 318 13.24 16.94 12.90
C ASN A 318 12.63 18.24 12.32
N ILE A 319 12.22 19.15 13.20
CA ILE A 319 11.48 20.36 12.83
C ILE A 319 12.31 21.27 11.91
N GLY A 320 13.59 21.48 12.22
CA GLY A 320 14.45 22.34 11.43
C GLY A 320 14.51 21.90 9.98
N MET A 321 14.83 20.64 9.73
CA MET A 321 14.93 20.10 8.38
C MET A 321 13.60 20.08 7.62
N ILE A 322 12.48 19.87 8.32
CA ILE A 322 11.15 19.96 7.68
C ILE A 322 10.87 21.40 7.24
N VAL A 323 11.08 22.36 8.15
CA VAL A 323 10.83 23.79 7.87
C VAL A 323 11.73 24.30 6.75
N ASP A 324 13.01 23.92 6.75
CA ASP A 324 13.96 24.31 5.71
C ASP A 324 13.53 23.77 4.34
N GLU A 325 13.08 22.52 4.28
CA GLU A 325 12.61 21.94 3.04
C GLU A 325 11.27 22.54 2.56
N LEU A 326 10.32 22.79 3.47
CA LEU A 326 9.07 23.48 3.13
C LEU A 326 9.34 24.90 2.59
N LYS A 327 10.21 25.67 3.24
CA LYS A 327 10.65 27.00 2.76
C LYS A 327 11.33 26.92 1.39
N LYS A 328 12.15 25.89 1.17
CA LYS A 328 12.78 25.66 -0.13
C LYS A 328 11.75 25.42 -1.22
N ILE A 329 10.75 24.58 -0.96
CA ILE A 329 9.65 24.30 -1.90
C ILE A 329 8.85 25.60 -2.16
N GLU A 330 8.56 26.38 -1.11
CA GLU A 330 7.79 27.62 -1.20
C GLU A 330 8.52 28.69 -2.01
N ASN A 331 9.79 28.96 -1.70
CA ASN A 331 10.53 30.11 -2.20
C ASN A 331 11.31 29.82 -3.49
N ASN A 332 11.65 28.58 -3.79
CA ASN A 332 12.38 28.21 -4.99
C ASN A 332 11.44 27.59 -6.04
N VAL A 333 10.99 28.46 -6.95
CA VAL A 333 10.06 28.10 -8.02
C VAL A 333 10.62 27.01 -8.93
N GLU A 334 11.90 27.06 -9.27
CA GLU A 334 12.56 26.06 -10.11
C GLU A 334 12.58 24.70 -9.45
N TYR A 335 12.97 24.65 -8.17
CA TYR A 335 12.98 23.40 -7.38
C TYR A 335 11.60 22.75 -7.33
N ARG A 336 10.58 23.53 -7.03
CA ARG A 336 9.19 23.09 -6.99
C ARG A 336 8.71 22.59 -8.37
N ASN A 337 8.97 23.35 -9.44
CA ASN A 337 8.56 22.98 -10.79
C ASN A 337 9.24 21.68 -11.26
N ASN A 338 10.50 21.46 -10.89
CA ASN A 338 11.22 20.22 -11.19
C ASN A 338 10.60 19.02 -10.45
N MET A 339 10.16 19.21 -9.20
CA MET A 339 9.44 18.18 -8.44
C MET A 339 8.13 17.79 -9.14
N ILE A 340 7.33 18.76 -9.55
CA ILE A 340 6.05 18.52 -10.23
C ILE A 340 6.23 17.91 -11.63
N LYS A 341 7.22 18.38 -12.38
CA LYS A 341 7.56 17.76 -13.67
C LYS A 341 7.90 16.28 -13.48
N SER A 342 8.60 15.95 -12.39
CA SER A 342 8.90 14.57 -12.04
C SER A 342 7.65 13.76 -11.66
N TYR A 343 6.63 14.38 -11.07
CA TYR A 343 5.34 13.74 -10.81
C TYR A 343 4.58 13.42 -12.10
N SER A 344 4.66 14.31 -13.09
CA SER A 344 4.09 14.05 -14.42
C SER A 344 4.78 12.88 -15.12
N GLU A 345 6.11 12.75 -14.99
CA GLU A 345 6.86 11.60 -15.46
C GLU A 345 6.47 10.32 -14.71
N LEU A 346 6.37 10.39 -13.37
CA LEU A 346 5.93 9.30 -12.52
C LEU A 346 4.56 8.75 -12.96
N ARG A 347 3.60 9.63 -13.23
CA ARG A 347 2.26 9.27 -13.71
C ARG A 347 2.32 8.52 -15.04
N LYS A 348 3.16 8.97 -15.98
CA LYS A 348 3.38 8.29 -17.26
C LYS A 348 3.99 6.89 -17.07
N ILE A 349 4.96 6.74 -16.17
CA ILE A 349 5.61 5.44 -15.87
C ILE A 349 4.62 4.45 -15.23
N ILE A 350 3.78 4.91 -14.33
CA ILE A 350 2.75 4.07 -13.68
C ILE A 350 1.65 3.71 -14.69
N GLY A 351 1.31 4.63 -15.60
CA GLY A 351 0.24 4.45 -16.59
C GLY A 351 -1.15 4.54 -15.97
N MET A 352 -2.16 4.67 -16.84
CA MET A 352 -3.56 4.90 -16.47
C MET A 352 -4.42 3.62 -16.51
N SER A 353 -3.80 2.44 -16.50
CA SER A 353 -4.55 1.18 -16.60
C SER A 353 -5.17 0.75 -15.27
N ASP A 354 -6.44 0.38 -15.29
CA ASP A 354 -7.08 -0.28 -14.14
C ASP A 354 -6.45 -1.66 -13.90
N ALA A 355 -5.69 -1.76 -12.81
CA ALA A 355 -5.02 -2.99 -12.43
C ALA A 355 -5.99 -4.15 -12.19
N SER A 356 -7.18 -3.87 -11.63
CA SER A 356 -8.17 -4.89 -11.32
C SER A 356 -8.78 -5.50 -12.58
N VAL A 357 -9.04 -4.70 -13.61
CA VAL A 357 -9.53 -5.19 -14.91
C VAL A 357 -8.49 -6.11 -15.55
N LYS A 358 -7.23 -5.67 -15.64
CA LYS A 358 -6.17 -6.50 -16.22
C LYS A 358 -5.95 -7.82 -15.48
N VAL A 359 -6.05 -7.81 -14.16
CA VAL A 359 -5.96 -9.05 -13.38
C VAL A 359 -7.15 -9.95 -13.67
N SER A 360 -8.37 -9.41 -13.67
CA SER A 360 -9.59 -10.19 -13.95
C SER A 360 -9.56 -10.86 -15.32
N ASP A 361 -9.15 -10.12 -16.38
CA ASP A 361 -9.01 -10.69 -17.73
C ASP A 361 -8.01 -11.85 -17.76
N LYS A 362 -6.87 -11.71 -17.06
CA LYS A 362 -5.87 -12.77 -16.99
C LYS A 362 -6.32 -13.99 -16.18
N LEU A 363 -7.17 -13.79 -15.17
CA LEU A 363 -7.77 -14.88 -14.40
C LEU A 363 -8.78 -15.65 -15.27
N LEU A 364 -9.65 -14.94 -16.00
CA LEU A 364 -10.62 -15.56 -16.93
C LEU A 364 -9.97 -16.43 -17.99
N LEU A 365 -8.81 -16.01 -18.52
CA LEU A 365 -8.04 -16.81 -19.47
C LEU A 365 -7.37 -18.04 -18.84
N SER A 366 -7.46 -18.22 -17.54
CA SER A 366 -6.73 -19.26 -16.80
C SER A 366 -7.64 -20.28 -16.11
N ILE A 367 -8.96 -20.11 -16.20
CA ILE A 367 -10.02 -21.01 -15.69
C ILE A 367 -10.84 -21.61 -16.83
#